data_46f5fa6f77ab7cf61d8d98157c3e18d1
#
_entry.id   46f5fa6f77ab7cf61d8d98157c3e18d1
#
_cell.length_a   1.000
_cell.length_b   1.000
_cell.length_c   1.000
_cell.angle_alpha   90.00
_cell.angle_beta   90.00
_cell.angle_gamma   90.00
#
_symmetry.space_group_name_H-M   'P 1'
#
loop_
_entity.id
_entity.type
_entity.pdbx_description
1 polymer ?
#
loop_
_entity_poly.entity_id
_entity_poly.type
_entity_poly.pdbx_seq_one_letter_code
_entity_poly.pdbx_strand_id
1 'polypeptide(L)'
;GAKKVLFITKIKAFRSIEDDYFFFGFMSKFEITIINKESIHKIETNDFDIVVCDEAHGLFGTYPKPNEFTKTYRKRFFEIPVILLSGTMSPESYSQLFHQFWICKFAPFKEYKNFYKWANDYVDITQKYLGYAQVKDYSNARKKDFWHHIRYHIITFTQAEAGFTTDVKEIILEVEMKPITNKIIDKLHRDLVVKSSDGKLILADTGVKLQAKHLQLASGTVKFEDGSSRIIDDSKAVFVKEKFKGKKLGIFYKFKEELEMLKQTFGNELTTDLQEFDNSDKNIALQFISGREGLSLRNADFLVAINIDFSAVTY
;
A
#
# COMPACT_ATOMS: atom_id res chain seq x y z
N GLY A 1 -18.66 -28.11 6.12
CA GLY A 1 -17.97 -26.84 5.87
C GLY A 1 -17.22 -26.39 7.09
N ALA A 2 -16.34 -25.41 6.97
CA ALA A 2 -15.61 -24.80 8.08
C ALA A 2 -16.58 -24.24 9.14
N LYS A 3 -16.27 -24.45 10.41
CA LYS A 3 -17.04 -23.95 11.56
C LYS A 3 -16.31 -22.85 12.31
N LYS A 4 -14.98 -22.88 12.33
CA LYS A 4 -14.13 -21.90 13.00
C LYS A 4 -13.18 -21.27 11.99
N VAL A 5 -13.32 -19.98 11.78
CA VAL A 5 -12.57 -19.20 10.77
C VAL A 5 -11.71 -18.16 11.47
N LEU A 6 -10.41 -18.18 11.21
CA LEU A 6 -9.51 -17.07 11.56
C LEU A 6 -9.39 -16.13 10.39
N PHE A 7 -9.75 -14.87 10.56
CA PHE A 7 -9.65 -13.83 9.53
C PHE A 7 -8.56 -12.83 9.90
N ILE A 8 -7.53 -12.72 9.08
CA ILE A 8 -6.38 -11.83 9.30
C ILE A 8 -6.45 -10.67 8.32
N THR A 9 -6.66 -9.47 8.83
CA THR A 9 -6.80 -8.25 8.04
C THR A 9 -6.26 -7.02 8.77
N LYS A 10 -6.43 -5.83 8.19
CA LYS A 10 -6.10 -4.56 8.84
C LYS A 10 -7.20 -4.14 9.83
N ILE A 11 -6.80 -3.51 10.94
CA ILE A 11 -7.75 -3.04 11.98
C ILE A 11 -8.89 -2.21 11.40
N LYS A 12 -8.62 -1.38 10.40
CA LYS A 12 -9.63 -0.54 9.75
C LYS A 12 -10.74 -1.32 9.04
N ALA A 13 -10.47 -2.55 8.62
CA ALA A 13 -11.45 -3.40 7.95
C ALA A 13 -12.28 -4.25 8.92
N PHE A 14 -11.96 -4.30 10.21
CA PHE A 14 -12.65 -5.15 11.19
C PHE A 14 -14.15 -4.91 11.18
N ARG A 15 -14.56 -3.64 11.35
CA ARG A 15 -15.97 -3.28 11.41
C ARG A 15 -16.72 -3.66 10.14
N SER A 16 -16.15 -3.38 8.97
CA SER A 16 -16.79 -3.73 7.69
C SER A 16 -17.00 -5.24 7.56
N ILE A 17 -16.01 -6.05 7.98
CA ILE A 17 -16.12 -7.51 7.93
C ILE A 17 -17.13 -8.01 8.96
N GLU A 18 -17.18 -7.44 10.16
CA GLU A 18 -18.20 -7.75 11.18
C GLU A 18 -19.60 -7.40 10.68
N ASP A 19 -19.78 -6.21 10.10
CA ASP A 19 -21.05 -5.77 9.55
C ASP A 19 -21.53 -6.72 8.43
N ASP A 20 -20.65 -7.12 7.51
CA ASP A 20 -20.94 -8.09 6.45
C ASP A 20 -21.27 -9.48 7.02
N TYR A 21 -20.51 -9.93 8.03
CA TYR A 21 -20.75 -11.22 8.70
C TYR A 21 -22.15 -11.31 9.30
N PHE A 22 -22.62 -10.23 9.95
CA PHE A 22 -23.97 -10.14 10.49
C PHE A 22 -25.01 -9.95 9.40
N PHE A 23 -24.77 -9.04 8.45
CA PHE A 23 -25.72 -8.72 7.38
C PHE A 23 -26.09 -9.94 6.53
N PHE A 24 -25.10 -10.76 6.18
CA PHE A 24 -25.32 -11.99 5.40
C PHE A 24 -25.73 -13.20 6.24
N GLY A 25 -25.91 -13.05 7.55
CA GLY A 25 -26.35 -14.13 8.44
C GLY A 25 -25.33 -15.25 8.62
N PHE A 26 -24.04 -14.98 8.40
CA PHE A 26 -22.99 -15.99 8.49
C PHE A 26 -22.77 -16.52 9.93
N MET A 27 -23.22 -15.79 10.94
CA MET A 27 -23.17 -16.20 12.34
C MET A 27 -23.88 -17.54 12.62
N SER A 28 -24.85 -17.92 11.78
CA SER A 28 -25.52 -19.22 11.88
C SER A 28 -24.73 -20.37 11.23
N LYS A 29 -23.66 -20.06 10.48
CA LYS A 29 -22.90 -21.02 9.66
C LYS A 29 -21.54 -21.33 10.24
N PHE A 30 -20.81 -20.32 10.73
CA PHE A 30 -19.46 -20.46 11.29
C PHE A 30 -19.16 -19.34 12.29
N GLU A 31 -18.21 -19.62 13.18
CA GLU A 31 -17.63 -18.64 14.10
C GLU A 31 -16.44 -17.95 13.44
N ILE A 32 -16.33 -16.63 13.56
CA ILE A 32 -15.22 -15.86 13.02
C ILE A 32 -14.41 -15.22 14.15
N THR A 33 -13.08 -15.35 14.08
CA THR A 33 -12.13 -14.59 14.89
C THR A 33 -11.36 -13.64 13.97
N ILE A 34 -11.49 -12.34 14.19
CA ILE A 34 -10.83 -11.32 13.35
C ILE A 34 -9.63 -10.75 14.11
N ILE A 35 -8.46 -10.76 13.47
CA ILE A 35 -7.23 -10.19 14.03
C ILE A 35 -6.46 -9.39 13.00
N ASN A 36 -5.56 -8.52 13.47
CA ASN A 36 -4.51 -7.95 12.63
C ASN A 36 -3.21 -8.77 12.72
N LYS A 37 -2.33 -8.60 11.75
CA LYS A 37 -1.07 -9.37 11.67
C LYS A 37 -0.19 -9.20 12.92
N GLU A 38 -0.20 -8.01 13.52
CA GLU A 38 0.56 -7.70 14.73
C GLU A 38 0.05 -8.49 15.96
N SER A 39 -1.21 -8.88 15.95
CA SER A 39 -1.86 -9.62 17.04
C SER A 39 -1.81 -11.15 16.90
N ILE A 40 -1.14 -11.68 15.86
CA ILE A 40 -1.06 -13.14 15.64
C ILE A 40 -0.49 -13.89 16.85
N HIS A 41 0.38 -13.26 17.64
CA HIS A 41 0.95 -13.84 18.85
C HIS A 41 -0.04 -13.95 20.02
N LYS A 42 -1.15 -13.21 19.98
CA LYS A 42 -2.21 -13.22 21.00
C LYS A 42 -3.20 -14.37 20.83
N ILE A 43 -3.16 -15.05 19.69
CA ILE A 43 -3.99 -16.23 19.46
C ILE A 43 -3.47 -17.37 20.35
N GLU A 44 -4.28 -17.82 21.28
CA GLU A 44 -3.91 -18.87 22.23
C GLU A 44 -4.08 -20.29 21.66
N THR A 45 -5.04 -20.46 20.76
CA THR A 45 -5.36 -21.75 20.14
C THR A 45 -5.03 -21.76 18.63
N ASN A 46 -4.79 -22.95 18.09
CA ASN A 46 -4.73 -23.19 16.64
C ASN A 46 -5.95 -23.98 16.15
N ASP A 47 -7.01 -24.05 16.94
CA ASP A 47 -8.24 -24.78 16.63
C ASP A 47 -9.13 -23.99 15.66
N PHE A 48 -8.64 -23.83 14.42
CA PHE A 48 -9.37 -23.25 13.30
C PHE A 48 -9.45 -24.25 12.16
N ASP A 49 -10.60 -24.28 11.47
CA ASP A 49 -10.78 -25.11 10.29
C ASP A 49 -10.15 -24.49 9.04
N ILE A 50 -10.08 -23.15 8.99
CA ILE A 50 -9.52 -22.39 7.87
C ILE A 50 -9.01 -21.03 8.33
N VAL A 51 -7.98 -20.54 7.68
CA VAL A 51 -7.49 -19.15 7.84
C VAL A 51 -7.77 -18.38 6.56
N VAL A 52 -8.31 -17.17 6.69
CA VAL A 52 -8.46 -16.20 5.59
C VAL A 52 -7.48 -15.07 5.83
N CYS A 53 -6.64 -14.77 4.85
CA CYS A 53 -5.65 -13.69 4.93
C CYS A 53 -5.97 -12.64 3.85
N ASP A 54 -6.38 -11.48 4.31
CA ASP A 54 -6.65 -10.33 3.45
C ASP A 54 -5.34 -9.59 3.12
N GLU A 55 -5.28 -8.98 1.93
CA GLU A 55 -4.09 -8.34 1.39
C GLU A 55 -2.83 -9.22 1.50
N ALA A 56 -2.98 -10.46 1.08
CA ALA A 56 -1.96 -11.51 1.26
C ALA A 56 -0.59 -11.16 0.67
N HIS A 57 -0.54 -10.33 -0.38
CA HIS A 57 0.72 -9.83 -0.94
C HIS A 57 1.53 -9.02 0.08
N GLY A 58 0.86 -8.23 0.93
CA GLY A 58 1.49 -7.46 2.01
C GLY A 58 1.91 -8.32 3.20
N LEU A 59 1.28 -9.48 3.41
CA LEU A 59 1.59 -10.41 4.49
C LEU A 59 2.76 -11.34 4.11
N PHE A 60 2.74 -11.91 2.91
CA PHE A 60 3.61 -13.00 2.48
C PHE A 60 4.46 -12.69 1.25
N GLY A 61 4.34 -11.51 0.63
CA GLY A 61 5.04 -11.16 -0.62
C GLY A 61 6.52 -10.80 -0.46
N THR A 62 7.09 -10.82 0.74
CA THR A 62 8.51 -10.52 0.94
C THR A 62 9.41 -11.65 0.43
N TYR A 63 10.48 -11.32 -0.30
CA TYR A 63 11.51 -12.26 -0.75
C TYR A 63 12.89 -11.58 -0.72
N PRO A 64 14.01 -12.31 -0.71
CA PRO A 64 14.16 -13.76 -0.67
C PRO A 64 13.89 -14.38 0.71
N LYS A 65 13.96 -13.60 1.80
CA LYS A 65 13.71 -14.09 3.15
C LYS A 65 12.25 -13.82 3.57
N PRO A 66 11.59 -14.79 4.23
CA PRO A 66 10.29 -14.55 4.82
C PRO A 66 10.38 -13.49 5.93
N ASN A 67 9.39 -12.63 6.04
CA ASN A 67 9.27 -11.72 7.17
C ASN A 67 8.87 -12.49 8.46
N GLU A 68 8.88 -11.82 9.60
CA GLU A 68 8.58 -12.46 10.90
C GLU A 68 7.14 -12.98 10.97
N PHE A 69 6.19 -12.27 10.37
CA PHE A 69 4.81 -12.75 10.28
C PHE A 69 4.72 -14.07 9.51
N THR A 70 5.33 -14.16 8.33
CA THR A 70 5.35 -15.38 7.50
C THR A 70 5.95 -16.58 8.25
N LYS A 71 7.03 -16.37 9.01
CA LYS A 71 7.65 -17.41 9.84
C LYS A 71 6.71 -17.87 10.95
N THR A 72 6.13 -16.93 11.68
CA THR A 72 5.19 -17.21 12.77
C THR A 72 3.95 -17.91 12.25
N TYR A 73 3.38 -17.43 11.15
CA TYR A 73 2.22 -18.04 10.49
C TYR A 73 2.50 -19.50 10.14
N ARG A 74 3.58 -19.76 9.36
CA ARG A 74 3.92 -21.12 8.94
C ARG A 74 4.17 -22.05 10.12
N LYS A 75 4.84 -21.58 11.18
CA LYS A 75 5.08 -22.38 12.38
C LYS A 75 3.78 -22.80 13.09
N ARG A 76 2.77 -21.92 13.10
CA ARG A 76 1.54 -22.14 13.85
C ARG A 76 0.43 -22.79 13.04
N PHE A 77 0.24 -22.36 11.80
CA PHE A 77 -0.93 -22.68 10.99
C PHE A 77 -0.61 -23.52 9.75
N PHE A 78 0.55 -24.15 9.68
CA PHE A 78 0.98 -24.94 8.51
C PHE A 78 -0.02 -26.04 8.16
N GLU A 79 -0.63 -26.69 9.15
CA GLU A 79 -1.59 -27.78 8.98
C GLU A 79 -3.00 -27.30 8.54
N ILE A 80 -3.27 -26.00 8.63
CA ILE A 80 -4.60 -25.44 8.39
C ILE A 80 -4.71 -24.92 6.95
N PRO A 81 -5.81 -25.20 6.24
CA PRO A 81 -6.09 -24.59 4.93
C PRO A 81 -6.12 -23.07 5.00
N VAL A 82 -5.69 -22.40 3.94
CA VAL A 82 -5.68 -20.94 3.85
C VAL A 82 -6.35 -20.45 2.59
N ILE A 83 -7.12 -19.37 2.70
CA ILE A 83 -7.59 -18.55 1.59
C ILE A 83 -6.80 -17.25 1.62
N LEU A 84 -6.18 -16.91 0.50
CA LEU A 84 -5.44 -15.68 0.31
C LEU A 84 -6.26 -14.72 -0.57
N LEU A 85 -6.60 -13.56 -0.03
CA LEU A 85 -7.30 -12.50 -0.75
C LEU A 85 -6.29 -11.42 -1.12
N SER A 86 -6.31 -10.95 -2.36
CA SER A 86 -5.46 -9.85 -2.82
C SER A 86 -5.95 -9.28 -4.13
N GLY A 87 -5.99 -7.97 -4.25
CA GLY A 87 -6.21 -7.30 -5.52
C GLY A 87 -5.03 -7.47 -6.49
N THR A 88 -3.81 -7.61 -5.95
CA THR A 88 -2.57 -7.80 -6.72
C THR A 88 -1.64 -8.78 -6.00
N MET A 89 -1.51 -10.01 -6.49
CA MET A 89 -0.70 -11.04 -5.82
C MET A 89 0.82 -10.78 -5.87
N SER A 90 1.29 -10.14 -6.93
CA SER A 90 2.73 -9.94 -7.20
C SER A 90 2.99 -8.58 -7.86
N PRO A 91 2.80 -7.46 -7.14
CA PRO A 91 2.84 -6.11 -7.71
C PRO A 91 4.20 -5.73 -8.33
N GLU A 92 5.30 -6.26 -7.81
CA GLU A 92 6.64 -5.90 -8.24
C GLU A 92 7.37 -7.04 -8.96
N SER A 93 7.15 -8.28 -8.53
CA SER A 93 7.84 -9.45 -9.06
C SER A 93 7.08 -10.74 -8.78
N TYR A 94 7.11 -11.67 -9.71
CA TYR A 94 6.57 -13.01 -9.49
C TYR A 94 7.28 -13.82 -8.40
N SER A 95 8.47 -13.40 -7.97
CA SER A 95 9.14 -13.96 -6.80
C SER A 95 8.36 -13.78 -5.50
N GLN A 96 7.48 -12.78 -5.44
CA GLN A 96 6.58 -12.54 -4.32
C GLN A 96 5.55 -13.66 -4.12
N LEU A 97 5.32 -14.51 -5.12
CA LEU A 97 4.39 -15.62 -5.03
C LEU A 97 4.94 -16.80 -4.22
N PHE A 98 6.26 -16.91 -4.07
CA PHE A 98 6.84 -18.08 -3.40
C PHE A 98 6.26 -18.31 -2.01
N HIS A 99 6.37 -17.33 -1.11
CA HIS A 99 5.90 -17.53 0.27
C HIS A 99 4.39 -17.64 0.35
N GLN A 100 3.63 -16.99 -0.53
CA GLN A 100 2.17 -17.14 -0.59
C GLN A 100 1.75 -18.58 -0.87
N PHE A 101 2.51 -19.30 -1.71
CA PHE A 101 2.25 -20.70 -2.05
C PHE A 101 3.18 -21.69 -1.33
N TRP A 102 3.74 -21.29 -0.17
CA TRP A 102 4.64 -22.09 0.65
C TRP A 102 4.16 -22.24 2.11
N ILE A 103 3.24 -21.39 2.56
CA ILE A 103 2.90 -21.20 3.98
C ILE A 103 2.09 -22.33 4.62
N CYS A 104 1.42 -23.20 3.85
CA CYS A 104 0.62 -24.30 4.39
C CYS A 104 0.90 -25.62 3.65
N LYS A 105 0.50 -26.75 4.27
CA LYS A 105 0.72 -28.09 3.72
C LYS A 105 -0.06 -28.41 2.44
N PHE A 106 -1.07 -27.60 2.11
CA PHE A 106 -1.86 -27.73 0.90
C PHE A 106 -1.29 -26.91 -0.26
N ALA A 107 -0.29 -26.06 0.01
CA ALA A 107 0.31 -25.17 -0.96
C ALA A 107 1.28 -25.90 -1.89
N PRO A 108 1.35 -25.55 -3.19
CA PRO A 108 2.16 -26.25 -4.19
C PRO A 108 3.68 -26.18 -3.95
N PHE A 109 4.18 -25.14 -3.27
CA PHE A 109 5.62 -24.99 -3.00
C PHE A 109 6.03 -25.47 -1.59
N LYS A 110 5.17 -26.15 -0.87
CA LYS A 110 5.40 -26.61 0.51
C LYS A 110 6.66 -27.43 0.70
N GLU A 111 7.06 -28.21 -0.30
CA GLU A 111 8.22 -29.12 -0.25
C GLU A 111 9.56 -28.38 -0.38
N TYR A 112 9.57 -27.15 -0.86
CA TYR A 112 10.81 -26.38 -0.92
C TYR A 112 11.27 -26.01 0.48
N LYS A 113 12.53 -26.31 0.78
CA LYS A 113 13.14 -25.99 2.08
C LYS A 113 13.10 -24.46 2.35
N ASN A 114 13.30 -23.64 1.32
CA ASN A 114 13.31 -22.19 1.41
C ASN A 114 13.21 -21.56 0.01
N PHE A 115 13.08 -20.23 -0.04
CA PHE A 115 13.05 -19.46 -1.27
C PHE A 115 14.26 -19.71 -2.19
N TYR A 116 15.46 -19.84 -1.65
CA TYR A 116 16.67 -19.99 -2.48
C TYR A 116 16.68 -21.28 -3.29
N LYS A 117 16.12 -22.37 -2.73
CA LYS A 117 15.97 -23.62 -3.45
C LYS A 117 14.95 -23.50 -4.59
N TRP A 118 13.83 -22.87 -4.33
CA TRP A 118 12.83 -22.55 -5.34
C TRP A 118 13.38 -21.59 -6.42
N ALA A 119 14.16 -20.58 -6.01
CA ALA A 119 14.73 -19.61 -6.92
C ALA A 119 15.73 -20.22 -7.90
N ASN A 120 16.49 -21.25 -7.50
CA ASN A 120 17.38 -21.97 -8.42
C ASN A 120 16.62 -22.62 -9.59
N ASP A 121 15.38 -23.05 -9.36
CA ASP A 121 14.57 -23.71 -10.39
C ASP A 121 13.82 -22.69 -11.27
N TYR A 122 13.41 -21.54 -10.68
CA TYR A 122 12.42 -20.65 -11.32
C TYR A 122 12.83 -19.20 -11.48
N VAL A 123 14.03 -18.78 -11.03
CA VAL A 123 14.45 -17.38 -11.08
C VAL A 123 15.73 -17.22 -11.88
N ASP A 124 15.75 -16.25 -12.79
CA ASP A 124 16.98 -15.81 -13.45
C ASP A 124 17.73 -14.89 -12.49
N ILE A 125 18.64 -15.51 -11.72
CA ILE A 125 19.39 -14.81 -10.67
C ILE A 125 20.46 -13.95 -11.33
N THR A 126 20.37 -12.63 -11.15
CA THR A 126 21.36 -11.67 -11.63
C THR A 126 22.14 -11.05 -10.48
N GLN A 127 23.21 -10.33 -10.80
CA GLN A 127 23.96 -9.55 -9.81
C GLN A 127 23.72 -8.06 -10.06
N LYS A 128 23.36 -7.34 -9.00
CA LYS A 128 23.25 -5.88 -9.01
C LYS A 128 24.38 -5.27 -8.17
N TYR A 129 25.03 -4.25 -8.71
CA TYR A 129 26.01 -3.48 -7.99
C TYR A 129 25.36 -2.29 -7.29
N LEU A 130 25.49 -2.22 -5.97
CA LEU A 130 24.92 -1.16 -5.14
C LEU A 130 25.96 -0.09 -4.76
N GLY A 131 26.99 0.13 -5.59
CA GLY A 131 28.05 1.11 -5.36
C GLY A 131 29.17 0.63 -4.44
N TYR A 132 28.87 -0.18 -3.44
CA TYR A 132 29.84 -0.72 -2.46
C TYR A 132 29.81 -2.25 -2.35
N ALA A 133 28.80 -2.91 -2.87
CA ALA A 133 28.68 -4.37 -2.82
C ALA A 133 27.90 -4.91 -4.02
N GLN A 134 28.27 -6.12 -4.44
CA GLN A 134 27.46 -6.92 -5.37
C GLN A 134 26.43 -7.73 -4.58
N VAL A 135 25.16 -7.61 -4.94
CA VAL A 135 24.07 -8.37 -4.34
C VAL A 135 23.34 -9.18 -5.39
N LYS A 136 22.86 -10.36 -5.01
CA LYS A 136 22.04 -11.19 -5.89
C LYS A 136 20.64 -10.58 -6.00
N ASP A 137 20.17 -10.40 -7.22
CA ASP A 137 18.82 -9.99 -7.53
C ASP A 137 17.97 -11.20 -7.90
N TYR A 138 16.84 -11.35 -7.22
CA TYR A 138 15.89 -12.44 -7.39
C TYR A 138 14.55 -11.98 -7.97
N SER A 139 14.47 -10.78 -8.54
CA SER A 139 13.22 -10.21 -9.04
C SER A 139 12.71 -10.86 -10.33
N ASN A 140 13.58 -11.52 -11.09
CA ASN A 140 13.25 -12.06 -12.41
C ASN A 140 12.80 -13.53 -12.35
N ALA A 141 11.66 -13.80 -11.70
CA ALA A 141 11.07 -15.13 -11.69
C ALA A 141 10.35 -15.44 -13.02
N ARG A 142 10.66 -16.60 -13.60
CA ARG A 142 10.08 -17.07 -14.87
C ARG A 142 8.68 -17.65 -14.66
N LYS A 143 7.67 -16.80 -14.71
CA LYS A 143 6.25 -17.17 -14.48
C LYS A 143 5.84 -18.43 -15.28
N LYS A 144 6.24 -18.51 -16.55
CA LYS A 144 5.88 -19.63 -17.45
C LYS A 144 6.31 -20.99 -16.92
N ASP A 145 7.40 -21.06 -16.12
CA ASP A 145 7.99 -22.32 -15.67
C ASP A 145 7.25 -22.90 -14.45
N PHE A 146 6.64 -22.07 -13.61
CA PHE A 146 5.94 -22.54 -12.41
C PHE A 146 4.42 -22.27 -12.40
N TRP A 147 3.91 -21.49 -13.37
CA TRP A 147 2.49 -21.10 -13.39
C TRP A 147 1.54 -22.28 -13.38
N HIS A 148 1.90 -23.37 -14.04
CA HIS A 148 1.11 -24.59 -14.08
C HIS A 148 0.93 -25.25 -12.71
N HIS A 149 1.83 -25.02 -11.73
CA HIS A 149 1.71 -25.53 -10.36
C HIS A 149 0.69 -24.75 -9.54
N ILE A 150 0.53 -23.45 -9.83
CA ILE A 150 -0.29 -22.56 -8.98
C ILE A 150 -1.64 -22.18 -9.60
N ARG A 151 -1.79 -22.24 -10.92
CA ARG A 151 -2.99 -21.73 -11.63
C ARG A 151 -4.32 -22.35 -11.14
N TYR A 152 -4.31 -23.59 -10.74
CA TYR A 152 -5.50 -24.28 -10.23
C TYR A 152 -5.84 -23.92 -8.77
N HIS A 153 -4.97 -23.20 -8.10
CA HIS A 153 -5.17 -22.66 -6.75
C HIS A 153 -5.59 -21.19 -6.76
N ILE A 154 -5.78 -20.59 -7.96
CA ILE A 154 -6.08 -19.18 -8.12
C ILE A 154 -7.45 -19.05 -8.78
N ILE A 155 -8.30 -18.24 -8.15
CA ILE A 155 -9.57 -17.78 -8.71
C ILE A 155 -9.40 -16.26 -8.92
N THR A 156 -9.61 -15.81 -10.14
CA THR A 156 -9.52 -14.39 -10.50
C THR A 156 -10.86 -13.91 -11.01
N PHE A 157 -11.23 -12.71 -10.61
CA PHE A 157 -12.36 -11.98 -11.16
C PHE A 157 -11.89 -10.62 -11.64
N THR A 158 -12.23 -10.24 -12.83
CA THR A 158 -12.10 -8.86 -13.30
C THR A 158 -13.25 -8.03 -12.74
N GLN A 159 -13.10 -6.71 -12.72
CA GLN A 159 -14.18 -5.82 -12.30
C GLN A 159 -15.45 -6.04 -13.16
N ALA A 160 -15.28 -6.27 -14.48
CA ALA A 160 -16.37 -6.53 -15.39
C ALA A 160 -17.11 -7.87 -15.06
N GLU A 161 -16.36 -8.94 -14.76
CA GLU A 161 -16.93 -10.23 -14.32
C GLU A 161 -17.63 -10.13 -12.96
N ALA A 162 -17.18 -9.23 -12.10
CA ALA A 162 -17.83 -8.92 -10.82
C ALA A 162 -19.07 -8.00 -10.97
N GLY A 163 -19.44 -7.63 -12.20
CA GLY A 163 -20.62 -6.82 -12.49
C GLY A 163 -20.40 -5.30 -12.36
N PHE A 164 -19.17 -4.84 -12.18
CA PHE A 164 -18.88 -3.41 -12.19
C PHE A 164 -18.80 -2.92 -13.64
N THR A 165 -19.75 -2.03 -14.01
CA THR A 165 -19.87 -1.47 -15.36
C THR A 165 -19.27 -0.08 -15.49
N THR A 166 -18.82 0.53 -14.39
CA THR A 166 -18.30 1.90 -14.37
C THR A 166 -16.78 1.87 -14.49
N ASP A 167 -16.26 2.37 -15.61
CA ASP A 167 -14.84 2.61 -15.76
C ASP A 167 -14.43 3.83 -14.93
N VAL A 168 -13.40 3.66 -14.10
CA VAL A 168 -12.76 4.78 -13.41
C VAL A 168 -11.92 5.53 -14.43
N LYS A 169 -12.32 6.76 -14.75
CA LYS A 169 -11.56 7.62 -15.66
C LYS A 169 -10.44 8.30 -14.88
N GLU A 170 -9.22 7.93 -15.21
CA GLU A 170 -8.03 8.61 -14.70
C GLU A 170 -7.73 9.85 -15.53
N ILE A 171 -7.45 10.99 -14.85
CA ILE A 171 -7.11 12.26 -15.47
C ILE A 171 -5.87 12.83 -14.78
N ILE A 172 -4.79 12.98 -15.54
CA ILE A 172 -3.59 13.66 -15.06
C ILE A 172 -3.80 15.17 -15.26
N LEU A 173 -3.65 15.93 -14.18
CA LEU A 173 -3.75 17.39 -14.19
C LEU A 173 -2.38 17.98 -13.86
N GLU A 174 -1.93 18.91 -14.70
CA GLU A 174 -0.69 19.65 -14.48
C GLU A 174 -0.97 20.93 -13.69
N VAL A 175 -0.13 21.20 -12.71
CA VAL A 175 -0.21 22.39 -11.86
C VAL A 175 1.10 23.14 -11.90
N GLU A 176 1.04 24.42 -12.29
CA GLU A 176 2.21 25.28 -12.28
C GLU A 176 2.59 25.64 -10.84
N MET A 177 3.82 25.28 -10.46
CA MET A 177 4.37 25.58 -9.13
C MET A 177 4.94 27.01 -9.11
N LYS A 178 5.04 27.58 -7.90
CA LYS A 178 5.65 28.92 -7.74
C LYS A 178 7.08 28.94 -8.28
N PRO A 179 7.53 30.05 -8.91
CA PRO A 179 8.88 30.14 -9.49
C PRO A 179 10.00 29.86 -8.49
N ILE A 180 9.78 30.17 -7.20
CA ILE A 180 10.75 29.88 -6.15
C ILE A 180 10.93 28.39 -5.92
N THR A 181 9.85 27.60 -6.00
CA THR A 181 9.88 26.15 -5.84
C THR A 181 10.70 25.51 -6.96
N ASN A 182 10.46 25.92 -8.21
CA ASN A 182 11.23 25.45 -9.36
C ASN A 182 12.73 25.78 -9.22
N LYS A 183 13.07 27.02 -8.79
CA LYS A 183 14.46 27.41 -8.54
C LYS A 183 15.14 26.55 -7.45
N ILE A 184 14.40 26.16 -6.40
CA ILE A 184 14.94 25.30 -5.34
C ILE A 184 15.19 23.89 -5.90
N ILE A 185 14.26 23.36 -6.69
CA ILE A 185 14.38 22.04 -7.35
C ILE A 185 15.60 22.03 -8.27
N ASP A 186 15.71 23.01 -9.18
CA ASP A 186 16.83 23.12 -10.13
C ASP A 186 18.17 23.20 -9.41
N LYS A 187 18.24 24.03 -8.37
CA LYS A 187 19.45 24.16 -7.54
C LYS A 187 19.80 22.85 -6.84
N LEU A 188 18.80 22.14 -6.29
CA LEU A 188 19.04 20.86 -5.61
C LEU A 188 19.55 19.79 -6.60
N HIS A 189 19.03 19.75 -7.82
CA HIS A 189 19.51 18.83 -8.86
C HIS A 189 20.94 19.11 -9.29
N ARG A 190 21.33 20.39 -9.35
CA ARG A 190 22.67 20.80 -9.76
C ARG A 190 23.71 20.65 -8.65
N ASP A 191 23.38 21.16 -7.47
CA ASP A 191 24.36 21.37 -6.38
C ASP A 191 24.26 20.29 -5.28
N LEU A 192 23.23 19.43 -5.31
CA LEU A 192 22.89 18.38 -4.33
C LEU A 192 22.67 18.92 -2.90
N VAL A 193 22.75 20.22 -2.70
CA VAL A 193 22.51 20.92 -1.44
C VAL A 193 21.89 22.29 -1.70
N VAL A 194 20.90 22.61 -0.88
CA VAL A 194 20.30 23.97 -0.86
C VAL A 194 20.26 24.47 0.56
N LYS A 195 20.72 25.71 0.77
CA LYS A 195 20.62 26.42 2.04
C LYS A 195 19.49 27.44 1.93
N SER A 196 18.55 27.39 2.88
CA SER A 196 17.47 28.37 2.98
C SER A 196 17.98 29.69 3.59
N SER A 197 17.18 30.74 3.50
CA SER A 197 17.54 32.07 4.02
C SER A 197 17.80 32.10 5.55
N ASP A 198 17.14 31.19 6.29
CA ASP A 198 17.33 31.01 7.75
C ASP A 198 18.43 29.98 8.10
N GLY A 199 19.22 29.59 7.11
CA GLY A 199 20.40 28.72 7.31
C GLY A 199 20.15 27.23 7.30
N LYS A 200 18.89 26.77 7.18
CA LYS A 200 18.56 25.34 7.15
C LYS A 200 18.97 24.70 5.83
N LEU A 201 19.33 23.42 5.90
CA LEU A 201 19.87 22.67 4.76
C LEU A 201 18.86 21.64 4.23
N ILE A 202 18.81 21.55 2.90
CA ILE A 202 18.21 20.45 2.16
C ILE A 202 19.37 19.71 1.50
N LEU A 203 19.59 18.45 1.86
CA LEU A 203 20.71 17.65 1.35
C LEU A 203 20.18 16.48 0.52
N ALA A 204 20.80 16.26 -0.64
CA ALA A 204 20.46 15.19 -1.59
C ALA A 204 21.74 14.47 -2.09
N ASP A 205 22.59 14.04 -1.14
CA ASP A 205 23.90 13.44 -1.37
C ASP A 205 23.89 12.06 -2.05
N THR A 206 22.70 11.46 -2.20
CA THR A 206 22.49 10.20 -2.93
C THR A 206 21.32 10.31 -3.91
N GLY A 207 21.32 9.49 -4.97
CA GLY A 207 20.24 9.47 -5.95
C GLY A 207 18.86 9.21 -5.31
N VAL A 208 18.79 8.34 -4.31
CA VAL A 208 17.56 8.04 -3.57
C VAL A 208 17.07 9.25 -2.78
N LYS A 209 17.99 9.95 -2.07
CA LYS A 209 17.64 11.18 -1.35
C LYS A 209 17.22 12.28 -2.33
N LEU A 210 17.89 12.40 -3.48
CA LEU A 210 17.54 13.40 -4.50
C LEU A 210 16.11 13.17 -5.01
N GLN A 211 15.75 11.93 -5.35
CA GLN A 211 14.40 11.59 -5.77
C GLN A 211 13.36 11.89 -4.67
N ALA A 212 13.65 11.49 -3.42
CA ALA A 212 12.76 11.74 -2.30
C ALA A 212 12.55 13.24 -2.02
N LYS A 213 13.63 14.03 -2.06
CA LYS A 213 13.58 15.50 -1.87
C LYS A 213 12.90 16.19 -3.06
N HIS A 214 13.15 15.73 -4.30
CA HIS A 214 12.44 16.24 -5.48
C HIS A 214 10.92 16.04 -5.33
N LEU A 215 10.49 14.82 -5.01
CA LEU A 215 9.07 14.50 -4.81
C LEU A 215 8.45 15.38 -3.72
N GLN A 216 9.17 15.62 -2.63
CA GLN A 216 8.72 16.46 -1.53
C GLN A 216 8.58 17.93 -1.94
N LEU A 217 9.59 18.48 -2.64
CA LEU A 217 9.54 19.85 -3.15
C LEU A 217 8.42 20.02 -4.21
N ALA A 218 8.27 19.06 -5.10
CA ALA A 218 7.20 19.04 -6.09
C ALA A 218 5.79 18.90 -5.47
N SER A 219 5.68 18.47 -4.22
CA SER A 219 4.43 18.51 -3.46
C SER A 219 4.16 19.85 -2.77
N GLY A 220 5.09 20.79 -2.86
CA GLY A 220 5.01 22.08 -2.19
C GLY A 220 5.53 22.10 -0.75
N THR A 221 6.20 21.03 -0.31
CA THR A 221 6.70 20.89 1.06
C THR A 221 8.21 20.64 1.11
N VAL A 222 8.81 20.82 2.25
CA VAL A 222 10.23 20.51 2.47
C VAL A 222 10.47 20.02 3.89
N LYS A 223 11.31 19.00 4.03
CA LYS A 223 11.91 18.59 5.31
C LYS A 223 13.39 18.84 5.28
N PHE A 224 13.88 19.63 6.24
CA PHE A 224 15.28 20.00 6.40
C PHE A 224 16.06 18.91 7.13
N GLU A 225 17.38 19.01 7.11
CA GLU A 225 18.27 18.04 7.78
C GLU A 225 18.21 18.15 9.31
N ASP A 226 17.77 19.29 9.86
CA ASP A 226 17.50 19.46 11.29
C ASP A 226 16.19 18.79 11.76
N GLY A 227 15.48 18.12 10.84
CA GLY A 227 14.21 17.44 11.10
C GLY A 227 12.97 18.33 11.02
N SER A 228 13.14 19.65 10.95
CA SER A 228 12.02 20.58 10.78
C SER A 228 11.45 20.49 9.35
N SER A 229 10.20 20.89 9.20
CA SER A 229 9.49 20.85 7.92
C SER A 229 8.76 22.17 7.66
N ARG A 230 8.50 22.46 6.39
CA ARG A 230 7.79 23.70 5.98
C ARG A 230 6.97 23.49 4.72
N ILE A 231 5.85 24.18 4.62
CA ILE A 231 5.13 24.41 3.37
C ILE A 231 5.82 25.55 2.64
N ILE A 232 6.20 25.36 1.39
CA ILE A 232 6.87 26.35 0.53
C ILE A 232 5.99 26.77 -0.64
N ASP A 233 5.02 25.93 -1.00
CA ASP A 233 4.17 26.15 -2.17
C ASP A 233 2.81 25.49 -1.96
N ASP A 234 1.74 26.25 -2.04
CA ASP A 234 0.35 25.77 -1.88
C ASP A 234 -0.40 25.67 -3.21
N SER A 235 0.27 25.88 -4.36
CA SER A 235 -0.36 25.91 -5.69
C SER A 235 -1.23 24.70 -5.97
N LYS A 236 -0.79 23.49 -5.60
CA LYS A 236 -1.57 22.27 -5.80
C LYS A 236 -2.85 22.23 -4.97
N ALA A 237 -2.79 22.63 -3.71
CA ALA A 237 -3.97 22.63 -2.85
C ALA A 237 -4.99 23.68 -3.31
N VAL A 238 -4.52 24.87 -3.68
CA VAL A 238 -5.35 25.95 -4.23
C VAL A 238 -5.99 25.50 -5.55
N PHE A 239 -5.20 24.92 -6.45
CA PHE A 239 -5.70 24.40 -7.71
C PHE A 239 -6.80 23.35 -7.52
N VAL A 240 -6.60 22.40 -6.62
CA VAL A 240 -7.60 21.34 -6.31
C VAL A 240 -8.88 21.99 -5.79
N LYS A 241 -8.79 22.93 -4.84
CA LYS A 241 -9.96 23.61 -4.28
C LYS A 241 -10.74 24.39 -5.36
N GLU A 242 -10.06 25.08 -6.23
CA GLU A 242 -10.70 25.87 -7.30
C GLU A 242 -11.30 24.98 -8.40
N LYS A 243 -10.51 24.00 -8.87
CA LYS A 243 -10.89 23.09 -9.97
C LYS A 243 -12.13 22.26 -9.64
N PHE A 244 -12.24 21.82 -8.40
CA PHE A 244 -13.33 20.95 -7.94
C PHE A 244 -14.33 21.67 -7.02
N LYS A 245 -14.47 22.97 -7.17
CA LYS A 245 -15.43 23.77 -6.38
C LYS A 245 -16.83 23.17 -6.43
N GLY A 246 -17.44 22.95 -5.26
CA GLY A 246 -18.78 22.37 -5.14
C GLY A 246 -18.85 20.86 -5.36
N LYS A 247 -17.70 20.18 -5.36
CA LYS A 247 -17.60 18.72 -5.41
C LYS A 247 -17.07 18.19 -4.09
N LYS A 248 -17.50 16.98 -3.75
CA LYS A 248 -17.06 16.25 -2.56
C LYS A 248 -15.85 15.38 -2.91
N LEU A 249 -14.72 15.59 -2.25
CA LEU A 249 -13.43 15.00 -2.62
C LEU A 249 -12.92 14.03 -1.56
N GLY A 250 -12.32 12.91 -2.04
CA GLY A 250 -11.36 12.13 -1.30
C GLY A 250 -9.94 12.51 -1.74
N ILE A 251 -9.19 13.21 -0.88
CA ILE A 251 -7.88 13.78 -1.22
C ILE A 251 -6.79 12.93 -0.57
N PHE A 252 -5.92 12.32 -1.38
CA PHE A 252 -4.82 11.51 -0.92
C PHE A 252 -3.53 12.32 -0.86
N TYR A 253 -2.85 12.26 0.29
CA TYR A 253 -1.59 12.94 0.54
C TYR A 253 -0.52 11.95 1.04
N LYS A 254 0.77 12.31 0.92
CA LYS A 254 1.91 11.50 1.35
C LYS A 254 2.60 12.07 2.57
N PHE A 255 2.93 13.36 2.56
CA PHE A 255 3.68 14.04 3.60
C PHE A 255 2.77 14.73 4.61
N LYS A 256 3.19 14.81 5.87
CA LYS A 256 2.39 15.47 6.93
C LYS A 256 2.11 16.94 6.62
N GLU A 257 3.09 17.61 6.03
CA GLU A 257 3.00 19.02 5.65
C GLU A 257 1.96 19.25 4.52
N GLU A 258 1.72 18.24 3.67
CA GLU A 258 0.63 18.31 2.68
C GLU A 258 -0.74 18.35 3.37
N LEU A 259 -0.91 17.58 4.46
CA LEU A 259 -2.15 17.66 5.25
C LEU A 259 -2.34 19.05 5.86
N GLU A 260 -1.28 19.63 6.42
CA GLU A 260 -1.36 20.98 6.99
C GLU A 260 -1.64 22.03 5.91
N MET A 261 -1.05 21.89 4.71
CA MET A 261 -1.35 22.73 3.56
C MET A 261 -2.82 22.60 3.13
N LEU A 262 -3.36 21.38 3.08
CA LEU A 262 -4.77 21.14 2.79
C LEU A 262 -5.69 21.77 3.84
N LYS A 263 -5.39 21.62 5.12
CA LYS A 263 -6.14 22.25 6.21
C LYS A 263 -6.16 23.78 6.10
N GLN A 264 -5.00 24.38 5.78
CA GLN A 264 -4.89 25.83 5.58
C GLN A 264 -5.73 26.30 4.39
N THR A 265 -5.75 25.52 3.29
CA THR A 265 -6.42 25.87 2.05
C THR A 265 -7.94 25.65 2.14
N PHE A 266 -8.37 24.52 2.67
CA PHE A 266 -9.79 24.14 2.71
C PHE A 266 -10.52 24.60 3.99
N GLY A 267 -9.79 24.82 5.09
CA GLY A 267 -10.37 25.24 6.36
C GLY A 267 -11.41 24.23 6.88
N ASN A 268 -12.58 24.73 7.21
CA ASN A 268 -13.69 23.91 7.74
C ASN A 268 -14.33 22.96 6.71
N GLU A 269 -13.99 23.08 5.43
CA GLU A 269 -14.48 22.20 4.36
C GLU A 269 -13.71 20.86 4.29
N LEU A 270 -12.70 20.63 5.17
CA LEU A 270 -11.88 19.44 5.20
C LEU A 270 -12.01 18.69 6.53
N THR A 271 -12.07 17.37 6.44
CA THR A 271 -11.97 16.47 7.60
C THR A 271 -10.90 15.39 7.35
N THR A 272 -10.51 14.69 8.39
CA THR A 272 -9.72 13.45 8.33
C THR A 272 -10.48 12.26 8.91
N ASP A 273 -11.72 12.50 9.35
CA ASP A 273 -12.60 11.50 9.95
C ASP A 273 -13.62 10.99 8.93
N LEU A 274 -13.72 9.66 8.77
CA LEU A 274 -14.61 9.02 7.82
C LEU A 274 -16.10 9.20 8.18
N GLN A 275 -16.44 9.18 9.48
CA GLN A 275 -17.83 9.33 9.89
C GLN A 275 -18.30 10.75 9.63
N GLU A 276 -17.44 11.74 9.89
CA GLU A 276 -17.74 13.13 9.57
C GLU A 276 -17.87 13.35 8.06
N PHE A 277 -16.99 12.73 7.26
CA PHE A 277 -17.07 12.75 5.81
C PHE A 277 -18.39 12.16 5.31
N ASP A 278 -18.80 11.00 5.81
CA ASP A 278 -20.01 10.34 5.35
C ASP A 278 -21.29 11.12 5.71
N ASN A 279 -21.30 11.83 6.85
CA ASN A 279 -22.46 12.54 7.37
C ASN A 279 -22.46 14.05 7.09
N SER A 280 -21.54 14.56 6.27
CA SER A 280 -21.44 15.98 5.92
C SER A 280 -21.01 16.17 4.45
N ASP A 281 -21.01 17.42 3.98
CA ASP A 281 -20.51 17.81 2.65
C ASP A 281 -19.00 18.10 2.65
N LYS A 282 -18.28 17.77 3.73
CA LYS A 282 -16.85 18.01 3.82
C LYS A 282 -16.06 17.09 2.90
N ASN A 283 -14.93 17.60 2.42
CA ASN A 283 -13.88 16.80 1.77
C ASN A 283 -13.11 15.99 2.81
N ILE A 284 -12.56 14.85 2.43
CA ILE A 284 -11.70 14.06 3.32
C ILE A 284 -10.26 14.05 2.83
N ALA A 285 -9.29 14.24 3.76
CA ALA A 285 -7.89 14.04 3.48
C ALA A 285 -7.38 12.74 4.12
N LEU A 286 -6.78 11.86 3.32
CA LEU A 286 -6.29 10.55 3.71
C LEU A 286 -4.83 10.38 3.32
N GLN A 287 -4.01 9.87 4.25
CA GLN A 287 -2.64 9.54 3.90
C GLN A 287 -2.60 8.26 3.07
N PHE A 288 -1.85 8.24 1.95
CA PHE A 288 -1.76 7.09 1.06
C PHE A 288 -1.52 5.76 1.79
N ILE A 289 -0.54 5.72 2.69
CA ILE A 289 -0.19 4.48 3.40
C ILE A 289 -1.35 3.95 4.26
N SER A 290 -2.13 4.84 4.86
CA SER A 290 -3.21 4.47 5.77
C SER A 290 -4.59 4.51 5.13
N GLY A 291 -4.76 5.20 4.00
CA GLY A 291 -6.04 5.43 3.32
C GLY A 291 -6.30 4.56 2.09
N ARG A 292 -5.29 3.82 1.61
CA ARG A 292 -5.39 3.06 0.35
C ARG A 292 -6.14 1.73 0.45
N GLU A 293 -6.39 1.22 1.65
CA GLU A 293 -6.95 -0.11 1.83
C GLU A 293 -8.05 -0.11 2.91
N GLY A 294 -9.12 -0.83 2.66
CA GLY A 294 -10.19 -1.06 3.63
C GLY A 294 -11.09 0.15 3.91
N LEU A 295 -11.09 1.19 3.05
CA LEU A 295 -11.95 2.35 3.19
C LEU A 295 -12.91 2.47 2.00
N SER A 296 -14.16 2.83 2.27
CA SER A 296 -15.14 3.15 1.25
C SER A 296 -15.31 4.66 1.13
N LEU A 297 -15.07 5.21 -0.06
CA LEU A 297 -15.26 6.63 -0.37
C LEU A 297 -16.38 6.82 -1.41
N ARG A 298 -17.44 6.01 -1.33
CA ARG A 298 -18.56 6.02 -2.28
C ARG A 298 -19.28 7.38 -2.36
N ASN A 299 -19.16 8.18 -1.30
CA ASN A 299 -19.77 9.51 -1.23
C ASN A 299 -18.88 10.61 -1.83
N ALA A 300 -17.68 10.29 -2.33
CA ALA A 300 -16.84 11.24 -3.06
C ALA A 300 -17.25 11.31 -4.53
N ASP A 301 -17.31 12.54 -5.09
CA ASP A 301 -17.45 12.75 -6.52
C ASP A 301 -16.13 12.43 -7.26
N PHE A 302 -14.99 12.75 -6.61
CA PHE A 302 -13.66 12.53 -7.17
C PHE A 302 -12.68 12.07 -6.10
N LEU A 303 -11.74 11.21 -6.52
CA LEU A 303 -10.54 10.87 -5.76
C LEU A 303 -9.37 11.65 -6.35
N VAL A 304 -8.66 12.39 -5.52
CA VAL A 304 -7.58 13.28 -5.95
C VAL A 304 -6.29 12.87 -5.26
N ALA A 305 -5.28 12.49 -6.03
CA ALA A 305 -3.92 12.27 -5.54
C ALA A 305 -3.11 13.57 -5.71
N ILE A 306 -2.78 14.28 -4.63
CA ILE A 306 -1.94 15.49 -4.71
C ILE A 306 -0.51 15.15 -5.11
N ASN A 307 -0.05 13.99 -4.68
CA ASN A 307 1.29 13.50 -4.93
C ASN A 307 1.23 12.00 -5.16
N ILE A 308 2.01 11.49 -6.12
CA ILE A 308 2.10 10.06 -6.43
C ILE A 308 3.53 9.64 -6.18
N ASP A 309 3.74 8.53 -5.49
CA ASP A 309 5.08 7.98 -5.25
C ASP A 309 5.46 6.92 -6.30
N PHE A 310 6.65 6.34 -6.11
CA PHE A 310 7.19 5.35 -7.04
C PHE A 310 6.68 3.92 -6.75
N SER A 311 5.72 3.76 -5.85
CA SER A 311 5.18 2.46 -5.49
C SER A 311 4.00 2.08 -6.38
N ALA A 312 4.11 0.99 -7.11
CA ALA A 312 3.00 0.43 -7.89
C ALA A 312 1.78 0.04 -7.03
N VAL A 313 1.98 -0.14 -5.72
CA VAL A 313 0.89 -0.43 -4.77
C VAL A 313 0.17 0.84 -4.32
N THR A 314 0.83 2.00 -4.43
CA THR A 314 0.25 3.30 -4.08
C THR A 314 -0.63 3.83 -5.22
N TYR A 315 -0.28 3.50 -6.46
CA TYR A 315 -1.03 3.83 -7.67
C TYR A 315 -2.09 2.78 -7.96
#